data_a6913570c003c61ce07d004c7206ce89
#
_entry.id   a6913570c003c61ce07d004c7206ce89
#
_cell.length_a   1.000
_cell.length_b   1.000
_cell.length_c   1.000
_cell.angle_alpha   90.00
_cell.angle_beta   90.00
_cell.angle_gamma   90.00
#
_symmetry.space_group_name_H-M   'P 1'
#
loop_
_entity.id
_entity.type
_entity.pdbx_description
1 polymer ?
#
loop_
_entity_poly.entity_id
_entity_poly.type
_entity_poly.pdbx_seq_one_letter_code
_entity_poly.pdbx_strand_id
1 'polypeptide(L)'
;MTSASRIFQPDLLRDRRILITGGGTGLGKAMAQRFLELGATVYICGRRHEVLAATVAELGRITPGKIHSAVCDVRDLPRVEEMISTIWKDGPLNIVVNNAAGNFMARTEELSPGAFEAVLGIVLMGTINVTMACGRKWLAAKHPGVFLNIAATYADTGSAYVVPSAMAKAGVAALTRSLAVEWGNRGIRVNAIAPGPIPTEGAFSRLLPRPELEKFALDRNPLGRFGTPEELANLATFLVSDASGYINGEVVVMDGGEWLQGAGEFSSFGRQLSNQDWELFKPRKK
;
A
#
# COMPACT_ATOMS: atom_id res chain seq x y z
N MET A 1 -15.07 3.05 19.63
CA MET A 1 -15.20 3.10 18.16
C MET A 1 -15.00 4.54 17.76
N THR A 2 -13.93 4.83 17.02
CA THR A 2 -13.62 6.17 16.51
C THR A 2 -14.66 6.61 15.47
N SER A 3 -14.86 7.90 15.27
CA SER A 3 -15.88 8.46 14.35
C SER A 3 -15.66 7.98 12.88
N ALA A 4 -14.46 7.58 12.52
CA ALA A 4 -14.10 7.06 11.19
C ALA A 4 -14.80 5.74 10.83
N SER A 5 -15.21 4.93 11.82
CA SER A 5 -15.93 3.68 11.58
C SER A 5 -17.33 3.87 10.99
N ARG A 6 -17.87 5.11 11.01
CA ARG A 6 -19.21 5.45 10.51
C ARG A 6 -19.24 5.97 9.07
N ILE A 7 -18.08 6.17 8.43
CA ILE A 7 -18.02 6.73 7.07
C ILE A 7 -18.49 5.70 6.02
N PHE A 8 -18.24 4.42 6.27
CA PHE A 8 -18.62 3.34 5.36
C PHE A 8 -19.81 2.55 5.92
N GLN A 9 -20.71 2.15 5.03
CA GLN A 9 -21.79 1.22 5.41
C GLN A 9 -21.18 -0.13 5.79
N PRO A 10 -21.73 -0.83 6.80
CA PRO A 10 -21.14 -2.08 7.31
C PRO A 10 -21.03 -3.20 6.30
N ASP A 11 -21.76 -3.15 5.20
CA ASP A 11 -21.80 -4.16 4.15
C ASP A 11 -21.29 -3.68 2.79
N LEU A 12 -20.51 -2.57 2.79
CA LEU A 12 -19.98 -1.95 1.57
C LEU A 12 -19.22 -2.94 0.67
N LEU A 13 -18.51 -3.91 1.27
CA LEU A 13 -17.74 -4.92 0.57
C LEU A 13 -18.38 -6.32 0.64
N ARG A 14 -19.69 -6.39 0.95
CA ARG A 14 -20.42 -7.66 0.95
C ARG A 14 -20.26 -8.33 -0.41
N ASP A 15 -20.07 -9.66 -0.39
CA ASP A 15 -19.86 -10.50 -1.56
C ASP A 15 -18.61 -10.21 -2.39
N ARG A 16 -17.72 -9.31 -1.91
CA ARG A 16 -16.41 -9.09 -2.51
C ARG A 16 -15.38 -10.10 -1.96
N ARG A 17 -14.66 -10.73 -2.88
CA ARG A 17 -13.56 -11.67 -2.59
C ARG A 17 -12.25 -10.96 -2.87
N ILE A 18 -11.43 -10.80 -1.84
CA ILE A 18 -10.27 -9.91 -1.85
C ILE A 18 -9.01 -10.71 -1.52
N LEU A 19 -8.00 -10.66 -2.38
CA LEU A 19 -6.67 -11.19 -2.09
C LEU A 19 -5.75 -10.04 -1.66
N ILE A 20 -5.03 -10.24 -0.54
CA ILE A 20 -4.03 -9.28 -0.03
C ILE A 20 -2.69 -9.98 0.10
N THR A 21 -1.71 -9.57 -0.70
CA THR A 21 -0.34 -10.07 -0.56
C THR A 21 0.35 -9.40 0.63
N GLY A 22 1.11 -10.20 1.43
CA GLY A 22 1.67 -9.69 2.68
C GLY A 22 0.62 -9.32 3.73
N GLY A 23 -0.55 -9.97 3.69
CA GLY A 23 -1.70 -9.66 4.54
C GLY A 23 -1.58 -10.13 6.00
N GLY A 24 -0.50 -10.81 6.37
CA GLY A 24 -0.31 -11.33 7.73
C GLY A 24 0.22 -10.31 8.75
N THR A 25 0.68 -9.14 8.35
CA THR A 25 1.23 -8.12 9.27
C THR A 25 1.02 -6.70 8.72
N GLY A 26 1.25 -5.70 9.58
CA GLY A 26 1.34 -4.29 9.20
C GLY A 26 0.13 -3.79 8.41
N LEU A 27 0.38 -3.03 7.34
CA LEU A 27 -0.66 -2.41 6.52
C LEU A 27 -1.58 -3.45 5.86
N GLY A 28 -1.02 -4.58 5.42
CA GLY A 28 -1.81 -5.67 4.83
C GLY A 28 -2.81 -6.27 5.80
N LYS A 29 -2.41 -6.48 7.06
CA LYS A 29 -3.30 -6.96 8.13
C LYS A 29 -4.38 -5.93 8.47
N ALA A 30 -4.03 -4.64 8.54
CA ALA A 30 -4.99 -3.58 8.81
C ALA A 30 -6.06 -3.47 7.70
N MET A 31 -5.64 -3.57 6.44
CA MET A 31 -6.59 -3.64 5.31
C MET A 31 -7.45 -4.89 5.37
N ALA A 32 -6.87 -6.05 5.69
CA ALA A 32 -7.63 -7.30 5.84
C ALA A 32 -8.71 -7.18 6.91
N GLN A 33 -8.37 -6.64 8.09
CA GLN A 33 -9.32 -6.37 9.16
C GLN A 33 -10.46 -5.46 8.68
N ARG A 34 -10.12 -4.33 8.08
CA ARG A 34 -11.12 -3.35 7.64
C ARG A 34 -12.07 -3.92 6.59
N PHE A 35 -11.56 -4.70 5.64
CA PHE A 35 -12.39 -5.31 4.61
C PHE A 35 -13.32 -6.39 5.18
N LEU A 36 -12.86 -7.16 6.18
CA LEU A 36 -13.71 -8.09 6.92
C LEU A 36 -14.85 -7.38 7.67
N GLU A 37 -14.55 -6.27 8.35
CA GLU A 37 -15.53 -5.43 9.05
C GLU A 37 -16.62 -4.92 8.10
N LEU A 38 -16.30 -4.76 6.82
CA LEU A 38 -17.22 -4.30 5.77
C LEU A 38 -17.84 -5.44 4.94
N GLY A 39 -17.74 -6.68 5.43
CA GLY A 39 -18.46 -7.83 4.89
C GLY A 39 -17.74 -8.63 3.79
N ALA A 40 -16.49 -8.30 3.45
CA ALA A 40 -15.74 -9.03 2.45
C ALA A 40 -15.34 -10.44 2.90
N THR A 41 -15.09 -11.32 1.92
CA THR A 41 -14.28 -12.53 2.12
C THR A 41 -12.84 -12.22 1.76
N VAL A 42 -11.90 -12.40 2.70
CA VAL A 42 -10.51 -12.00 2.55
C VAL A 42 -9.59 -13.22 2.48
N TYR A 43 -8.72 -13.22 1.50
CA TYR A 43 -7.59 -14.16 1.36
C TYR A 43 -6.31 -13.39 1.61
N ILE A 44 -5.49 -13.86 2.55
CA ILE A 44 -4.16 -13.28 2.80
C ILE A 44 -3.08 -14.27 2.35
N CYS A 45 -2.01 -13.79 1.76
CA CYS A 45 -0.88 -14.65 1.44
C CYS A 45 0.46 -14.07 1.92
N GLY A 46 1.42 -14.96 2.09
CA GLY A 46 2.78 -14.62 2.52
C GLY A 46 3.61 -15.89 2.73
N ARG A 47 4.87 -15.73 3.11
CA ARG A 47 5.83 -16.84 3.22
C ARG A 47 5.77 -17.58 4.56
N ARG A 48 5.32 -16.92 5.63
CA ARG A 48 5.39 -17.44 7.01
C ARG A 48 4.05 -18.00 7.44
N HIS A 49 3.95 -19.33 7.48
CA HIS A 49 2.73 -20.04 7.85
C HIS A 49 2.20 -19.60 9.22
N GLU A 50 3.06 -19.54 10.24
CA GLU A 50 2.65 -19.25 11.63
C GLU A 50 2.05 -17.85 11.75
N VAL A 51 2.63 -16.87 11.04
CA VAL A 51 2.13 -15.49 11.01
C VAL A 51 0.76 -15.41 10.35
N LEU A 52 0.58 -16.12 9.24
CA LEU A 52 -0.72 -16.17 8.54
C LEU A 52 -1.77 -16.86 9.42
N ALA A 53 -1.43 -18.00 10.04
CA ALA A 53 -2.33 -18.74 10.91
C ALA A 53 -2.76 -17.90 12.13
N ALA A 54 -1.81 -17.20 12.77
CA ALA A 54 -2.11 -16.29 13.88
C ALA A 54 -3.07 -15.16 13.45
N THR A 55 -2.83 -14.57 12.29
CA THR A 55 -3.68 -13.50 11.75
C THR A 55 -5.09 -14.02 11.40
N VAL A 56 -5.21 -15.20 10.81
CA VAL A 56 -6.51 -15.84 10.56
C VAL A 56 -7.26 -16.11 11.86
N ALA A 57 -6.57 -16.64 12.89
CA ALA A 57 -7.18 -16.90 14.19
C ALA A 57 -7.66 -15.61 14.88
N GLU A 58 -6.91 -14.52 14.76
CA GLU A 58 -7.25 -13.21 15.35
C GLU A 58 -8.42 -12.56 14.60
N LEU A 59 -8.27 -12.37 13.28
CA LEU A 59 -9.26 -11.66 12.49
C LEU A 59 -10.54 -12.50 12.23
N GLY A 60 -10.43 -13.81 12.27
CA GLY A 60 -11.58 -14.72 12.14
C GLY A 60 -12.63 -14.55 13.25
N ARG A 61 -12.28 -13.89 14.37
CA ARG A 61 -13.22 -13.52 15.44
C ARG A 61 -14.16 -12.39 15.03
N ILE A 62 -13.76 -11.56 14.05
CA ILE A 62 -14.59 -10.47 13.52
C ILE A 62 -15.74 -11.05 12.70
N THR A 63 -15.40 -11.94 11.76
CA THR A 63 -16.37 -12.56 10.86
C THR A 63 -15.95 -14.00 10.58
N PRO A 64 -16.46 -14.98 11.35
CA PRO A 64 -16.09 -16.39 11.20
C PRO A 64 -16.30 -16.91 9.78
N GLY A 65 -15.31 -17.64 9.26
CA GLY A 65 -15.36 -18.26 7.94
C GLY A 65 -15.12 -17.31 6.75
N LYS A 66 -14.86 -16.03 7.01
CA LYS A 66 -14.63 -15.03 5.95
C LYS A 66 -13.15 -14.69 5.71
N ILE A 67 -12.22 -15.24 6.49
CA ILE A 67 -10.78 -15.06 6.27
C ILE A 67 -10.08 -16.39 6.01
N HIS A 68 -9.24 -16.41 4.98
CA HIS A 68 -8.44 -17.56 4.56
C HIS A 68 -6.99 -17.15 4.34
N SER A 69 -6.08 -18.10 4.44
CA SER A 69 -4.67 -17.84 4.15
C SER A 69 -4.06 -18.88 3.20
N ALA A 70 -3.05 -18.43 2.46
CA ALA A 70 -2.24 -19.29 1.59
C ALA A 70 -0.75 -18.98 1.80
N VAL A 71 0.07 -20.01 2.01
CA VAL A 71 1.53 -19.84 2.01
C VAL A 71 1.99 -19.72 0.57
N CYS A 72 2.48 -18.53 0.22
CA CYS A 72 2.96 -18.25 -1.14
C CYS A 72 4.07 -17.19 -1.10
N ASP A 73 5.16 -17.47 -1.81
CA ASP A 73 6.14 -16.45 -2.14
C ASP A 73 5.74 -15.83 -3.49
N VAL A 74 5.44 -14.55 -3.49
CA VAL A 74 4.99 -13.82 -4.70
C VAL A 74 6.06 -13.79 -5.82
N ARG A 75 7.31 -14.12 -5.50
CA ARG A 75 8.39 -14.24 -6.49
C ARG A 75 8.28 -15.50 -7.34
N ASP A 76 7.62 -16.52 -6.82
CA ASP A 76 7.44 -17.83 -7.47
C ASP A 76 6.14 -17.81 -8.29
N LEU A 77 6.25 -17.52 -9.58
CA LEU A 77 5.10 -17.42 -10.48
C LEU A 77 4.25 -18.71 -10.52
N PRO A 78 4.81 -19.92 -10.65
CA PRO A 78 4.04 -21.16 -10.58
C PRO A 78 3.21 -21.28 -9.30
N ARG A 79 3.77 -20.96 -8.15
CA ARG A 79 3.05 -20.97 -6.86
C ARG A 79 1.97 -19.90 -6.78
N VAL A 80 2.20 -18.73 -7.36
CA VAL A 80 1.17 -17.66 -7.45
C VAL A 80 0.01 -18.14 -8.31
N GLU A 81 0.26 -18.75 -9.46
CA GLU A 81 -0.78 -19.28 -10.36
C GLU A 81 -1.58 -20.42 -9.72
N GLU A 82 -0.92 -21.32 -9.01
CA GLU A 82 -1.55 -22.40 -8.23
C GLU A 82 -2.46 -21.84 -7.14
N MET A 83 -1.95 -20.90 -6.34
CA MET A 83 -2.72 -20.22 -5.27
C MET A 83 -3.97 -19.55 -5.82
N ILE A 84 -3.81 -18.74 -6.86
CA ILE A 84 -4.94 -18.02 -7.47
C ILE A 84 -5.94 -19.00 -8.08
N SER A 85 -5.47 -20.07 -8.72
CA SER A 85 -6.33 -21.10 -9.29
C SER A 85 -7.11 -21.85 -8.20
N THR A 86 -6.51 -22.06 -7.04
CA THR A 86 -7.17 -22.67 -5.89
C THR A 86 -8.26 -21.76 -5.34
N ILE A 87 -7.96 -20.47 -5.12
CA ILE A 87 -8.94 -19.48 -4.65
C ILE A 87 -10.10 -19.37 -5.66
N TRP A 88 -9.81 -19.46 -6.94
CA TRP A 88 -10.82 -19.32 -8.01
C TRP A 88 -11.85 -20.45 -8.04
N LYS A 89 -11.54 -21.63 -7.47
CA LYS A 89 -12.49 -22.75 -7.33
C LYS A 89 -13.71 -22.36 -6.46
N ASP A 90 -13.49 -21.50 -5.47
CA ASP A 90 -14.56 -20.98 -4.62
C ASP A 90 -15.33 -19.80 -5.25
N GLY A 91 -14.87 -19.32 -6.40
CA GLY A 91 -15.40 -18.18 -7.16
C GLY A 91 -14.34 -17.12 -7.48
N PRO A 92 -14.63 -16.22 -8.42
CA PRO A 92 -13.67 -15.23 -8.88
C PRO A 92 -13.29 -14.23 -7.78
N LEU A 93 -12.02 -13.83 -7.75
CA LEU A 93 -11.60 -12.66 -6.99
C LEU A 93 -12.20 -11.41 -7.64
N ASN A 94 -12.61 -10.43 -6.83
CA ASN A 94 -13.07 -9.12 -7.29
C ASN A 94 -11.97 -8.06 -7.14
N ILE A 95 -11.12 -8.23 -6.11
CA ILE A 95 -10.13 -7.23 -5.71
C ILE A 95 -8.82 -7.96 -5.37
N VAL A 96 -7.72 -7.37 -5.82
CA VAL A 96 -6.36 -7.79 -5.45
C VAL A 96 -5.60 -6.60 -4.92
N VAL A 97 -5.05 -6.74 -3.70
CA VAL A 97 -4.18 -5.75 -3.08
C VAL A 97 -2.74 -6.26 -3.12
N ASN A 98 -1.92 -5.64 -3.96
CA ASN A 98 -0.48 -5.89 -4.03
C ASN A 98 0.23 -5.06 -2.95
N ASN A 99 0.41 -5.68 -1.78
CA ASN A 99 1.01 -5.05 -0.61
C ASN A 99 2.33 -5.70 -0.17
N ALA A 100 2.61 -6.94 -0.61
CA ALA A 100 3.85 -7.62 -0.23
C ALA A 100 5.07 -6.78 -0.60
N ALA A 101 5.92 -6.49 0.38
CA ALA A 101 7.10 -5.66 0.22
C ALA A 101 8.23 -6.08 1.17
N GLY A 102 9.41 -5.59 0.87
CA GLY A 102 10.58 -5.60 1.73
C GLY A 102 11.44 -4.41 1.40
N ASN A 103 12.01 -3.76 2.42
CA ASN A 103 12.90 -2.63 2.27
C ASN A 103 13.95 -2.64 3.38
N PHE A 104 15.09 -2.01 3.10
CA PHE A 104 16.17 -1.73 4.06
C PHE A 104 16.92 -0.49 3.60
N MET A 105 17.59 0.18 4.55
CA MET A 105 18.47 1.31 4.26
C MET A 105 19.91 0.83 4.17
N ALA A 106 20.63 1.27 3.14
CA ALA A 106 22.06 1.02 2.98
C ALA A 106 22.68 2.08 2.06
N ARG A 107 23.99 2.26 2.15
CA ARG A 107 24.74 2.98 1.13
C ARG A 107 24.74 2.18 -0.15
N THR A 108 24.45 2.82 -1.28
CA THR A 108 24.22 2.10 -2.54
C THR A 108 25.48 1.39 -3.02
N GLU A 109 26.66 1.98 -2.82
CA GLU A 109 27.96 1.40 -3.17
C GLU A 109 28.32 0.14 -2.36
N GLU A 110 27.64 -0.08 -1.24
CA GLU A 110 27.84 -1.27 -0.38
C GLU A 110 26.86 -2.41 -0.74
N LEU A 111 25.92 -2.17 -1.65
CA LEU A 111 24.91 -3.16 -2.02
C LEU A 111 25.44 -4.19 -3.01
N SER A 112 25.21 -5.46 -2.72
CA SER A 112 25.42 -6.54 -3.68
C SER A 112 24.32 -6.60 -4.75
N PRO A 113 24.55 -7.18 -5.92
CA PRO A 113 23.49 -7.46 -6.90
C PRO A 113 22.30 -8.21 -6.28
N GLY A 114 22.54 -9.19 -5.40
CA GLY A 114 21.51 -9.95 -4.72
C GLY A 114 20.62 -9.10 -3.79
N ALA A 115 21.11 -7.97 -3.28
CA ALA A 115 20.31 -7.03 -2.50
C ALA A 115 19.27 -6.32 -3.38
N PHE A 116 19.64 -5.95 -4.61
CA PHE A 116 18.69 -5.43 -5.60
C PHE A 116 17.67 -6.49 -6.01
N GLU A 117 18.12 -7.69 -6.34
CA GLU A 117 17.26 -8.81 -6.73
C GLU A 117 16.23 -9.14 -5.64
N ALA A 118 16.64 -9.12 -4.36
CA ALA A 118 15.75 -9.40 -3.25
C ALA A 118 14.59 -8.40 -3.16
N VAL A 119 14.86 -7.11 -3.31
CA VAL A 119 13.82 -6.06 -3.23
C VAL A 119 12.99 -6.00 -4.50
N LEU A 120 13.62 -5.95 -5.67
CA LEU A 120 12.93 -5.96 -6.96
C LEU A 120 12.07 -7.21 -7.13
N GLY A 121 12.60 -8.37 -6.72
CA GLY A 121 11.88 -9.64 -6.78
C GLY A 121 10.59 -9.65 -5.99
N ILE A 122 10.59 -9.12 -4.74
CA ILE A 122 9.38 -9.09 -3.92
C ILE A 122 8.44 -7.98 -4.38
N VAL A 123 8.96 -6.75 -4.53
CA VAL A 123 8.13 -5.56 -4.67
C VAL A 123 7.63 -5.39 -6.10
N LEU A 124 8.50 -5.53 -7.09
CA LEU A 124 8.14 -5.32 -8.50
C LEU A 124 7.67 -6.63 -9.14
N MET A 125 8.54 -7.64 -9.17
CA MET A 125 8.20 -8.91 -9.85
C MET A 125 7.05 -9.63 -9.15
N GLY A 126 7.00 -9.62 -7.81
CA GLY A 126 5.87 -10.17 -7.05
C GLY A 126 4.55 -9.48 -7.39
N THR A 127 4.55 -8.15 -7.51
CA THR A 127 3.37 -7.39 -7.97
C THR A 127 2.99 -7.79 -9.40
N ILE A 128 3.95 -7.88 -10.32
CA ILE A 128 3.72 -8.31 -11.70
C ILE A 128 3.13 -9.73 -11.74
N ASN A 129 3.73 -10.68 -11.04
CA ASN A 129 3.29 -12.08 -11.02
C ASN A 129 1.83 -12.22 -10.60
N VAL A 130 1.46 -11.60 -9.47
CA VAL A 130 0.09 -11.64 -8.94
C VAL A 130 -0.89 -10.92 -9.87
N THR A 131 -0.49 -9.75 -10.37
CA THR A 131 -1.32 -8.96 -11.29
C THR A 131 -1.58 -9.72 -12.59
N MET A 132 -0.57 -10.32 -13.19
CA MET A 132 -0.71 -11.07 -14.44
C MET A 132 -1.52 -12.36 -14.26
N ALA A 133 -1.29 -13.09 -13.17
CA ALA A 133 -2.04 -14.32 -12.90
C ALA A 133 -3.54 -14.05 -12.67
N CYS A 134 -3.90 -13.02 -11.91
CA CYS A 134 -5.30 -12.61 -11.74
C CYS A 134 -5.88 -11.95 -12.98
N GLY A 135 -5.16 -11.02 -13.60
CA GLY A 135 -5.62 -10.26 -14.76
C GLY A 135 -5.97 -11.17 -15.94
N ARG A 136 -5.12 -12.18 -16.23
CA ARG A 136 -5.41 -13.18 -17.27
C ARG A 136 -6.74 -13.92 -17.02
N LYS A 137 -7.01 -14.30 -15.75
CA LYS A 137 -8.27 -14.97 -15.39
C LYS A 137 -9.47 -14.05 -15.55
N TRP A 138 -9.37 -12.79 -15.08
CA TRP A 138 -10.43 -11.81 -15.26
C TRP A 138 -10.72 -11.54 -16.73
N LEU A 139 -9.68 -11.32 -17.54
CA LEU A 139 -9.83 -11.06 -18.98
C LEU A 139 -10.43 -12.25 -19.71
N ALA A 140 -9.99 -13.47 -19.42
CA ALA A 140 -10.55 -14.69 -20.02
C ALA A 140 -12.02 -14.91 -19.65
N ALA A 141 -12.40 -14.62 -18.40
CA ALA A 141 -13.75 -14.77 -17.89
C ALA A 141 -14.64 -13.54 -18.18
N LYS A 142 -14.12 -12.47 -18.76
CA LYS A 142 -14.77 -11.16 -18.91
C LYS A 142 -15.32 -10.64 -17.56
N HIS A 143 -14.60 -10.91 -16.48
CA HIS A 143 -14.97 -10.55 -15.11
C HIS A 143 -14.34 -9.21 -14.75
N PRO A 144 -15.11 -8.24 -14.21
CA PRO A 144 -14.54 -6.97 -13.75
C PRO A 144 -13.66 -7.19 -12.51
N GLY A 145 -12.65 -6.34 -12.33
CA GLY A 145 -11.75 -6.46 -11.21
C GLY A 145 -11.10 -5.14 -10.80
N VAL A 146 -10.54 -5.11 -9.60
CA VAL A 146 -9.82 -3.95 -9.08
C VAL A 146 -8.46 -4.39 -8.55
N PHE A 147 -7.39 -3.80 -9.07
CA PHE A 147 -6.06 -3.85 -8.45
C PHE A 147 -5.82 -2.61 -7.63
N LEU A 148 -5.37 -2.79 -6.39
CA LEU A 148 -4.82 -1.75 -5.55
C LEU A 148 -3.37 -2.09 -5.23
N ASN A 149 -2.45 -1.24 -5.67
CA ASN A 149 -1.03 -1.39 -5.44
C ASN A 149 -0.57 -0.51 -4.28
N ILE A 150 0.33 -0.99 -3.43
CA ILE A 150 0.99 -0.15 -2.43
C ILE A 150 2.33 0.32 -2.99
N ALA A 151 2.38 1.59 -3.39
CA ALA A 151 3.55 2.29 -3.86
C ALA A 151 4.35 2.91 -2.68
N ALA A 152 4.99 4.03 -2.90
CA ALA A 152 5.62 4.89 -1.90
C ALA A 152 5.76 6.30 -2.48
N THR A 153 5.87 7.32 -1.65
CA THR A 153 6.03 8.72 -2.08
C THR A 153 7.26 8.92 -2.97
N TYR A 154 8.32 8.18 -2.71
CA TYR A 154 9.56 8.21 -3.49
C TYR A 154 9.51 7.41 -4.83
N ALA A 155 8.34 6.92 -5.23
CA ALA A 155 8.18 6.27 -6.55
C ALA A 155 8.41 7.25 -7.71
N ASP A 156 8.08 8.52 -7.51
CA ASP A 156 8.26 9.57 -8.53
C ASP A 156 9.57 10.35 -8.34
N THR A 157 10.04 10.56 -7.10
CA THR A 157 11.23 11.37 -6.81
C THR A 157 12.53 10.58 -6.70
N GLY A 158 12.45 9.27 -6.52
CA GLY A 158 13.58 8.49 -6.00
C GLY A 158 13.82 8.76 -4.52
N SER A 159 14.73 8.04 -3.91
CA SER A 159 15.21 8.28 -2.55
C SER A 159 16.61 7.70 -2.35
N ALA A 160 17.50 8.49 -1.78
CA ALA A 160 18.81 8.01 -1.33
C ALA A 160 18.67 6.89 -0.30
N TYR A 161 19.64 6.01 -0.25
CA TYR A 161 19.80 4.90 0.72
C TYR A 161 18.72 3.79 0.67
N VAL A 162 17.71 3.90 -0.21
CA VAL A 162 16.69 2.88 -0.47
C VAL A 162 16.51 2.66 -1.97
N VAL A 163 17.58 2.79 -2.73
CA VAL A 163 17.56 2.77 -4.21
C VAL A 163 16.83 1.56 -4.80
N PRO A 164 17.04 0.31 -4.34
CA PRO A 164 16.30 -0.83 -4.87
C PRO A 164 14.78 -0.70 -4.68
N SER A 165 14.35 -0.16 -3.54
CA SER A 165 12.93 0.07 -3.25
C SER A 165 12.35 1.20 -4.10
N ALA A 166 13.09 2.29 -4.30
CA ALA A 166 12.67 3.39 -5.16
C ALA A 166 12.45 2.93 -6.59
N MET A 167 13.40 2.17 -7.15
CA MET A 167 13.27 1.54 -8.48
C MET A 167 12.05 0.64 -8.58
N ALA A 168 11.84 -0.24 -7.58
CA ALA A 168 10.71 -1.15 -7.57
C ALA A 168 9.37 -0.41 -7.50
N LYS A 169 9.26 0.61 -6.65
CA LYS A 169 8.02 1.40 -6.48
C LYS A 169 7.73 2.29 -7.68
N ALA A 170 8.75 2.82 -8.36
CA ALA A 170 8.60 3.49 -9.65
C ALA A 170 8.04 2.54 -10.71
N GLY A 171 8.55 1.30 -10.77
CA GLY A 171 8.01 0.25 -11.64
C GLY A 171 6.55 -0.09 -11.32
N VAL A 172 6.18 -0.18 -10.04
CA VAL A 172 4.79 -0.42 -9.62
C VAL A 172 3.88 0.75 -10.02
N ALA A 173 4.33 2.00 -9.89
CA ALA A 173 3.57 3.16 -10.34
C ALA A 173 3.37 3.18 -11.86
N ALA A 174 4.41 2.85 -12.62
CA ALA A 174 4.33 2.72 -14.09
C ALA A 174 3.37 1.59 -14.49
N LEU A 175 3.46 0.41 -13.85
CA LEU A 175 2.53 -0.71 -14.06
C LEU A 175 1.08 -0.29 -13.79
N THR A 176 0.82 0.44 -12.70
CA THR A 176 -0.50 0.94 -12.33
C THR A 176 -1.10 1.79 -13.44
N ARG A 177 -0.36 2.79 -13.92
CA ARG A 177 -0.83 3.70 -14.97
C ARG A 177 -1.03 2.99 -16.32
N SER A 178 -0.08 2.12 -16.70
CA SER A 178 -0.14 1.39 -17.98
C SER A 178 -1.32 0.44 -18.05
N LEU A 179 -1.53 -0.39 -17.02
CA LEU A 179 -2.62 -1.36 -17.03
C LEU A 179 -3.99 -0.71 -16.83
N ALA A 180 -4.07 0.42 -16.16
CA ALA A 180 -5.30 1.19 -16.06
C ALA A 180 -5.81 1.63 -17.44
N VAL A 181 -4.90 2.04 -18.33
CA VAL A 181 -5.25 2.41 -19.72
C VAL A 181 -5.56 1.15 -20.54
N GLU A 182 -4.71 0.13 -20.47
CA GLU A 182 -4.83 -1.07 -21.31
C GLU A 182 -6.06 -1.92 -20.96
N TRP A 183 -6.42 -2.04 -19.68
CA TRP A 183 -7.46 -2.93 -19.20
C TRP A 183 -8.76 -2.23 -18.78
N GLY A 184 -8.75 -0.89 -18.75
CA GLY A 184 -9.90 -0.11 -18.28
C GLY A 184 -11.19 -0.36 -19.06
N ASN A 185 -11.13 -0.42 -20.39
CA ASN A 185 -12.29 -0.72 -21.25
C ASN A 185 -12.76 -2.16 -21.16
N ARG A 186 -12.04 -3.00 -20.43
CA ARG A 186 -12.41 -4.40 -20.14
C ARG A 186 -12.89 -4.59 -18.69
N GLY A 187 -13.23 -3.48 -18.00
CA GLY A 187 -13.82 -3.49 -16.68
C GLY A 187 -12.81 -3.69 -15.53
N ILE A 188 -11.51 -3.52 -15.78
CA ILE A 188 -10.48 -3.66 -14.74
C ILE A 188 -9.92 -2.28 -14.40
N ARG A 189 -10.04 -1.90 -13.12
CA ARG A 189 -9.40 -0.68 -12.59
C ARG A 189 -8.09 -1.01 -11.89
N VAL A 190 -7.10 -0.14 -12.01
CA VAL A 190 -5.80 -0.27 -11.37
C VAL A 190 -5.40 1.07 -10.76
N ASN A 191 -5.30 1.12 -9.43
CA ASN A 191 -4.87 2.31 -8.70
C ASN A 191 -3.78 1.95 -7.68
N ALA A 192 -3.12 2.94 -7.13
CA ALA A 192 -2.13 2.77 -6.07
C ALA A 192 -2.32 3.78 -4.94
N ILE A 193 -1.84 3.41 -3.75
CA ILE A 193 -1.61 4.33 -2.64
C ILE A 193 -0.09 4.47 -2.48
N ALA A 194 0.39 5.70 -2.36
CA ALA A 194 1.76 6.04 -2.01
C ALA A 194 1.79 6.56 -0.55
N PRO A 195 1.94 5.67 0.44
CA PRO A 195 1.95 6.08 1.82
C PRO A 195 3.27 6.76 2.19
N GLY A 196 3.18 7.78 3.05
CA GLY A 196 4.26 8.29 3.85
C GLY A 196 4.54 7.40 5.07
N PRO A 197 5.20 7.93 6.11
CA PRO A 197 5.52 7.17 7.31
C PRO A 197 4.25 6.74 8.07
N ILE A 198 4.02 5.43 8.13
CA ILE A 198 2.97 4.81 8.94
C ILE A 198 3.65 3.76 9.82
N PRO A 199 3.65 3.93 11.16
CA PRO A 199 4.23 2.97 12.08
C PRO A 199 3.55 1.61 11.96
N THR A 200 4.34 0.58 11.69
CA THR A 200 3.90 -0.82 11.74
C THR A 200 4.94 -1.63 12.48
N GLU A 201 4.49 -2.64 13.20
CA GLU A 201 5.38 -3.54 13.92
C GLU A 201 6.41 -4.15 12.98
N GLY A 202 7.69 -4.00 13.30
CA GLY A 202 8.82 -4.57 12.55
C GLY A 202 9.29 -3.78 11.32
N ALA A 203 8.51 -2.86 10.74
CA ALA A 203 9.02 -1.98 9.67
C ALA A 203 9.63 -0.70 10.25
N PHE A 204 8.95 -0.11 11.21
CA PHE A 204 9.34 1.16 11.81
C PHE A 204 10.66 1.06 12.58
N SER A 205 10.84 0.00 13.38
CA SER A 205 12.09 -0.27 14.11
C SER A 205 13.31 -0.48 13.21
N ARG A 206 13.09 -0.90 11.94
CA ARG A 206 14.18 -1.07 10.97
C ARG A 206 14.56 0.21 10.22
N LEU A 207 13.58 1.08 9.99
CA LEU A 207 13.80 2.33 9.24
C LEU A 207 14.14 3.50 10.16
N LEU A 208 13.61 3.52 11.37
CA LEU A 208 13.83 4.57 12.38
C LEU A 208 14.28 3.94 13.72
N PRO A 209 15.48 3.35 13.78
CA PRO A 209 15.94 2.57 14.94
C PRO A 209 16.30 3.43 16.17
N ARG A 210 16.24 4.75 16.08
CA ARG A 210 16.57 5.68 17.17
C ARG A 210 15.51 6.78 17.32
N PRO A 211 15.19 7.21 18.55
CA PRO A 211 14.19 8.25 18.81
C PRO A 211 14.46 9.58 18.10
N GLU A 212 15.73 9.95 17.90
CA GLU A 212 16.11 11.18 17.21
C GLU A 212 15.71 11.15 15.73
N LEU A 213 15.78 9.96 15.08
CA LEU A 213 15.35 9.79 13.70
C LEU A 213 13.82 9.84 13.59
N GLU A 214 13.12 9.31 14.58
CA GLU A 214 11.67 9.41 14.67
C GLU A 214 11.22 10.87 14.82
N LYS A 215 11.85 11.62 15.74
CA LYS A 215 11.61 13.05 15.91
C LYS A 215 11.87 13.82 14.61
N PHE A 216 13.01 13.55 13.96
CA PHE A 216 13.34 14.19 12.67
C PHE A 216 12.27 13.91 11.59
N ALA A 217 11.76 12.67 11.51
CA ALA A 217 10.70 12.33 10.58
C ALA A 217 9.37 13.03 10.91
N LEU A 218 9.05 13.17 12.22
CA LEU A 218 7.89 13.92 12.68
C LEU A 218 7.98 15.41 12.36
N ASP A 219 9.15 16.02 12.62
CA ASP A 219 9.38 17.45 12.36
C ASP A 219 9.27 17.80 10.88
N ARG A 220 9.46 16.83 9.98
CA ARG A 220 9.28 17.00 8.54
C ARG A 220 7.82 16.91 8.08
N ASN A 221 6.96 16.29 8.88
CA ASN A 221 5.57 16.12 8.50
C ASN A 221 4.73 17.36 8.85
N PRO A 222 4.05 18.00 7.89
CA PRO A 222 3.19 19.16 8.15
C PRO A 222 2.10 18.93 9.18
N LEU A 223 1.53 17.71 9.23
CA LEU A 223 0.52 17.37 10.22
C LEU A 223 1.10 17.09 11.61
N GLY A 224 2.43 17.06 11.78
CA GLY A 224 3.11 16.85 13.06
C GLY A 224 2.90 15.45 13.65
N ARG A 225 2.44 14.49 12.84
CA ARG A 225 2.21 13.10 13.25
C ARG A 225 2.43 12.14 12.10
N PHE A 226 2.61 10.89 12.43
CA PHE A 226 2.56 9.81 11.45
C PHE A 226 1.11 9.46 11.07
N GLY A 227 0.93 8.86 9.90
CA GLY A 227 -0.32 8.23 9.52
C GLY A 227 -0.58 6.96 10.35
N THR A 228 -1.82 6.50 10.35
CA THR A 228 -2.19 5.25 11.01
C THR A 228 -2.54 4.16 9.99
N PRO A 229 -2.35 2.87 10.34
CA PRO A 229 -2.80 1.77 9.50
C PRO A 229 -4.31 1.82 9.18
N GLU A 230 -5.12 2.34 10.12
CA GLU A 230 -6.56 2.52 9.92
C GLU A 230 -6.87 3.58 8.85
N GLU A 231 -6.16 4.72 8.86
CA GLU A 231 -6.32 5.76 7.83
C GLU A 231 -6.01 5.22 6.43
N LEU A 232 -4.95 4.42 6.31
CA LEU A 232 -4.61 3.76 5.04
C LEU A 232 -5.67 2.74 4.64
N ALA A 233 -6.18 1.94 5.58
CA ALA A 233 -7.21 0.95 5.29
C ALA A 233 -8.53 1.62 4.87
N ASN A 234 -8.85 2.80 5.39
CA ASN A 234 -10.00 3.59 4.96
C ASN A 234 -9.83 4.10 3.52
N LEU A 235 -8.66 4.65 3.16
CA LEU A 235 -8.38 5.05 1.78
C LEU A 235 -8.40 3.84 0.83
N ALA A 236 -7.81 2.72 1.24
CA ALA A 236 -7.86 1.48 0.48
C ALA A 236 -9.31 1.02 0.25
N THR A 237 -10.16 1.08 1.28
CA THR A 237 -11.59 0.75 1.18
C THR A 237 -12.29 1.61 0.12
N PHE A 238 -12.06 2.92 0.12
CA PHE A 238 -12.64 3.81 -0.88
C PHE A 238 -12.18 3.43 -2.29
N LEU A 239 -10.87 3.25 -2.49
CA LEU A 239 -10.30 2.98 -3.82
C LEU A 239 -10.70 1.61 -4.41
N VAL A 240 -10.99 0.62 -3.56
CA VAL A 240 -11.44 -0.69 -4.03
C VAL A 240 -12.96 -0.79 -4.19
N SER A 241 -13.73 0.14 -3.62
CA SER A 241 -15.19 0.17 -3.70
C SER A 241 -15.69 0.73 -5.03
N ASP A 242 -16.97 0.52 -5.29
CA ASP A 242 -17.66 1.08 -6.46
C ASP A 242 -17.78 2.62 -6.38
N ALA A 243 -17.67 3.21 -5.17
CA ALA A 243 -17.69 4.67 -4.98
C ALA A 243 -16.55 5.40 -5.68
N SER A 244 -15.44 4.71 -5.96
CA SER A 244 -14.30 5.23 -6.73
C SER A 244 -14.30 4.79 -8.20
N GLY A 245 -15.46 4.43 -8.75
CA GLY A 245 -15.60 3.80 -10.08
C GLY A 245 -14.98 4.59 -11.24
N TYR A 246 -14.81 5.92 -11.10
CA TYR A 246 -14.19 6.78 -12.13
C TYR A 246 -12.73 7.13 -11.86
N ILE A 247 -12.14 6.56 -10.77
CA ILE A 247 -10.71 6.70 -10.47
C ILE A 247 -9.98 5.48 -11.04
N ASN A 248 -9.06 5.72 -11.98
CA ASN A 248 -8.29 4.67 -12.65
C ASN A 248 -6.92 5.19 -13.09
N GLY A 249 -5.85 4.50 -12.74
CA GLY A 249 -4.47 4.88 -13.02
C GLY A 249 -3.85 5.86 -12.01
N GLU A 250 -4.57 6.16 -10.92
CA GLU A 250 -4.13 7.14 -9.94
C GLU A 250 -3.18 6.52 -8.90
N VAL A 251 -2.17 7.30 -8.51
CA VAL A 251 -1.26 7.01 -7.39
C VAL A 251 -1.53 8.04 -6.30
N VAL A 252 -2.42 7.69 -5.38
CA VAL A 252 -2.86 8.62 -4.33
C VAL A 252 -1.80 8.73 -3.25
N VAL A 253 -1.21 9.91 -3.11
CA VAL A 253 -0.27 10.21 -2.03
C VAL A 253 -1.03 10.40 -0.72
N MET A 254 -0.58 9.67 0.34
CA MET A 254 -1.14 9.71 1.68
C MET A 254 0.00 9.83 2.70
N ASP A 255 0.51 11.04 2.91
CA ASP A 255 1.75 11.27 3.66
C ASP A 255 1.70 12.46 4.64
N GLY A 256 0.55 13.05 4.87
CA GLY A 256 0.42 14.24 5.73
C GLY A 256 1.07 15.50 5.16
N GLY A 257 1.39 15.53 3.86
CA GLY A 257 2.02 16.64 3.16
C GLY A 257 3.56 16.63 3.23
N GLU A 258 4.17 15.55 3.74
CA GLU A 258 5.63 15.47 3.88
C GLU A 258 6.35 15.65 2.54
N TRP A 259 5.86 15.03 1.48
CA TRP A 259 6.46 15.15 0.14
C TRP A 259 6.43 16.58 -0.38
N LEU A 260 5.29 17.24 -0.27
CA LEU A 260 5.13 18.63 -0.72
C LEU A 260 6.03 19.57 0.08
N GLN A 261 6.13 19.34 1.40
CA GLN A 261 7.04 20.11 2.24
C GLN A 261 8.50 19.91 1.86
N GLY A 262 8.92 18.70 1.57
CA GLY A 262 10.31 18.40 1.17
C GLY A 262 10.69 19.04 -0.17
N ALA A 263 9.74 19.18 -1.08
CA ALA A 263 9.92 19.82 -2.38
C ALA A 263 9.72 21.35 -2.35
N GLY A 264 9.10 21.89 -1.30
CA GLY A 264 8.77 23.33 -1.20
C GLY A 264 10.00 24.20 -0.92
N GLU A 265 10.33 25.12 -1.83
CA GLU A 265 11.51 25.98 -1.75
C GLU A 265 11.58 26.79 -0.43
N PHE A 266 10.43 27.31 0.02
CA PHE A 266 10.35 28.13 1.23
C PHE A 266 9.91 27.37 2.48
N SER A 267 9.60 26.06 2.38
CA SER A 267 8.99 25.29 3.46
C SER A 267 9.87 25.18 4.70
N SER A 268 11.16 24.88 4.51
CA SER A 268 12.14 24.77 5.60
C SER A 268 12.49 26.12 6.19
N PHE A 269 12.54 27.15 5.35
CA PHE A 269 12.84 28.52 5.73
C PHE A 269 11.70 29.15 6.53
N GLY A 270 10.46 29.09 6.04
CA GLY A 270 9.30 29.68 6.71
C GLY A 270 9.03 29.13 8.10
N ARG A 271 9.36 27.86 8.36
CA ARG A 271 9.22 27.24 9.69
C ARG A 271 10.20 27.77 10.74
N GLN A 272 11.28 28.40 10.33
CA GLN A 272 12.28 28.97 11.24
C GLN A 272 12.00 30.42 11.63
N LEU A 273 11.04 31.06 10.95
CA LEU A 273 10.69 32.46 11.18
C LEU A 273 9.86 32.63 12.46
N SER A 274 10.28 33.54 13.33
CA SER A 274 9.48 34.01 14.46
C SER A 274 8.36 34.94 13.99
N ASN A 275 7.41 35.22 14.88
CA ASN A 275 6.37 36.22 14.60
C ASN A 275 6.96 37.59 14.27
N GLN A 276 8.11 37.94 14.85
CA GLN A 276 8.81 39.20 14.57
C GLN A 276 9.42 39.21 13.17
N ASP A 277 9.94 38.07 12.72
CA ASP A 277 10.52 37.96 11.36
C ASP A 277 9.42 38.13 10.30
N TRP A 278 8.20 37.59 10.55
CA TRP A 278 7.07 37.78 9.64
C TRP A 278 6.63 39.23 9.45
N GLU A 279 6.92 40.14 10.42
CA GLU A 279 6.67 41.57 10.25
C GLU A 279 7.51 42.21 9.15
N LEU A 280 8.72 41.65 8.87
CA LEU A 280 9.62 42.13 7.82
C LEU A 280 9.06 41.96 6.42
N PHE A 281 8.13 40.99 6.24
CA PHE A 281 7.51 40.68 4.94
C PHE A 281 6.19 41.42 4.72
N LYS A 282 5.71 42.20 5.70
CA LYS A 282 4.52 43.01 5.52
C LYS A 282 4.76 44.18 4.56
N PRO A 283 3.79 44.54 3.71
CA PRO A 283 3.91 45.70 2.86
C PRO A 283 4.22 46.96 3.70
N ARG A 284 5.28 47.67 3.32
CA ARG A 284 5.53 48.98 3.95
C ARG A 284 4.33 49.89 3.61
N LYS A 285 3.65 50.41 4.65
CA LYS A 285 2.63 51.46 4.43
C LYS A 285 3.34 52.62 3.76
N LYS A 286 2.86 53.00 2.58
CA LYS A 286 3.31 54.22 1.86
C LYS A 286 2.87 55.44 2.65
#